data_cd96df7830411f037e7779888e969c53
#
_entry.id   cd96df7830411f037e7779888e969c53
#
_cell.length_a   1.000
_cell.length_b   1.000
_cell.length_c   1.000
_cell.angle_alpha   90.00
_cell.angle_beta   90.00
_cell.angle_gamma   90.00
#
_symmetry.space_group_name_H-M   'P 1'
#
loop_
_entity.id
_entity.type
_entity.pdbx_description
1 polymer ?
#
loop_
_entity_poly.entity_id
_entity_poly.type
_entity_poly.pdbx_seq_one_letter_code
_entity_poly.pdbx_strand_id
1 'polypeptide(L)'
;MKRIKDTVSTYESAGYSGLLTTELKHDPFLPLGIAAVHTRKINLATGIAVSFLRSPMAVANLGWDLNEASQGRFTLGLGTQIRAHNEKRFSAPWSPPAPRMREYIKALKAIWRCWKYGEKLDFKGSHYNFTLMTPEFVPENSDLGLPPVTLAAVGPFMLKTAAEVADGVRLHGFCTQKYYEETISPKLQEGLVASNRNRGNFEVSGGGFLATGPDDESVAKAAEIVRYRVGFYGSTPAYWPVLE
;
A
#
# COMPACT_ATOMS: atom_id res chain seq x y z
N MET A 1 18.79 -8.11 0.83
CA MET A 1 19.47 -6.85 1.22
C MET A 1 20.76 -6.58 0.45
N LYS A 2 21.77 -7.47 0.49
CA LYS A 2 23.12 -7.21 -0.14
C LYS A 2 23.11 -6.82 -1.62
N ARG A 3 22.10 -7.25 -2.39
CA ARG A 3 21.98 -6.97 -3.84
C ARG A 3 21.02 -5.83 -4.21
N ILE A 4 20.42 -5.17 -3.25
CA ILE A 4 19.37 -4.16 -3.53
C ILE A 4 19.92 -3.02 -4.38
N LYS A 5 21.08 -2.48 -4.02
CA LYS A 5 21.73 -1.41 -4.77
C LYS A 5 21.85 -1.75 -6.27
N ASP A 6 22.45 -2.88 -6.58
CA ASP A 6 22.69 -3.29 -7.98
C ASP A 6 21.37 -3.58 -8.71
N THR A 7 20.44 -4.24 -8.02
CA THR A 7 19.11 -4.55 -8.55
C THR A 7 18.33 -3.28 -8.92
N VAL A 8 18.26 -2.30 -8.03
CA VAL A 8 17.48 -1.08 -8.31
C VAL A 8 18.13 -0.20 -9.36
N SER A 9 19.47 -0.15 -9.41
CA SER A 9 20.21 0.56 -10.46
C SER A 9 19.97 -0.09 -11.82
N THR A 10 19.92 -1.42 -11.88
CA THR A 10 19.61 -2.16 -13.12
C THR A 10 18.18 -1.85 -13.60
N TYR A 11 17.19 -1.84 -12.69
CA TYR A 11 15.81 -1.55 -13.06
C TYR A 11 15.63 -0.09 -13.52
N GLU A 12 16.26 0.86 -12.83
CA GLU A 12 16.23 2.26 -13.25
C GLU A 12 16.86 2.44 -14.63
N SER A 13 18.02 1.83 -14.87
CA SER A 13 18.71 1.86 -16.18
C SER A 13 17.90 1.18 -17.28
N ALA A 14 17.14 0.14 -16.95
CA ALA A 14 16.25 -0.55 -17.89
C ALA A 14 14.94 0.22 -18.18
N GLY A 15 14.74 1.40 -17.54
CA GLY A 15 13.58 2.26 -17.81
C GLY A 15 12.31 1.89 -17.07
N TYR A 16 12.38 1.08 -16.01
CA TYR A 16 11.22 0.84 -15.16
C TYR A 16 10.79 2.13 -14.46
N SER A 17 9.49 2.42 -14.48
CA SER A 17 8.92 3.62 -13.87
C SER A 17 8.77 3.53 -12.34
N GLY A 18 8.72 2.33 -11.78
CA GLY A 18 8.56 2.12 -10.34
C GLY A 18 9.02 0.76 -9.86
N LEU A 19 9.35 0.71 -8.59
CA LEU A 19 9.69 -0.50 -7.85
C LEU A 19 8.81 -0.59 -6.60
N LEU A 20 8.24 -1.76 -6.35
CA LEU A 20 7.60 -2.02 -5.07
C LEU A 20 8.20 -3.21 -4.33
N THR A 21 8.14 -3.10 -2.99
CA THR A 21 8.57 -4.14 -2.07
C THR A 21 7.37 -4.72 -1.33
N THR A 22 7.37 -6.03 -1.15
CA THR A 22 6.28 -6.76 -0.47
C THR A 22 6.71 -7.17 0.93
N GLU A 23 5.77 -7.17 1.88
CA GLU A 23 6.00 -7.70 3.23
C GLU A 23 5.63 -9.19 3.29
N LEU A 24 6.57 -10.04 2.93
CA LEU A 24 6.43 -11.50 2.99
C LEU A 24 7.42 -12.11 3.99
N LYS A 25 8.66 -12.33 3.55
CA LYS A 25 9.75 -12.89 4.37
C LYS A 25 10.61 -11.80 5.01
N HIS A 26 10.53 -10.58 4.52
CA HIS A 26 11.38 -9.46 4.91
C HIS A 26 10.55 -8.20 5.14
N ASP A 27 11.13 -7.24 5.86
CA ASP A 27 10.56 -5.92 6.05
C ASP A 27 10.45 -5.18 4.70
N PRO A 28 9.34 -4.48 4.41
CA PRO A 28 9.15 -3.81 3.13
C PRO A 28 9.86 -2.45 3.04
N PHE A 29 10.20 -1.81 4.15
CA PHE A 29 10.77 -0.46 4.16
C PHE A 29 12.30 -0.45 3.99
N LEU A 30 13.01 -1.39 4.62
CA LEU A 30 14.46 -1.42 4.57
C LEU A 30 15.05 -1.45 3.15
N PRO A 31 14.55 -2.27 2.22
CA PRO A 31 15.03 -2.25 0.84
C PRO A 31 14.79 -0.91 0.15
N LEU A 32 13.68 -0.23 0.48
CA LEU A 32 13.33 1.07 -0.10
C LEU A 32 14.24 2.19 0.38
N GLY A 33 14.70 2.14 1.64
CA GLY A 33 15.71 3.08 2.15
C GLY A 33 17.01 3.01 1.33
N ILE A 34 17.47 1.79 1.02
CA ILE A 34 18.64 1.60 0.14
C ILE A 34 18.34 2.10 -1.27
N ALA A 35 17.17 1.76 -1.83
CA ALA A 35 16.78 2.17 -3.16
C ALA A 35 16.68 3.70 -3.29
N ALA A 36 16.12 4.37 -2.29
CA ALA A 36 15.93 5.82 -2.28
C ALA A 36 17.23 6.59 -2.52
N VAL A 37 18.31 6.18 -1.85
CA VAL A 37 19.61 6.86 -1.94
C VAL A 37 20.46 6.41 -3.14
N HIS A 38 20.11 5.31 -3.81
CA HIS A 38 20.86 4.79 -4.95
C HIS A 38 20.14 4.94 -6.30
N THR A 39 18.97 5.58 -6.32
CA THR A 39 18.20 5.86 -7.54
C THR A 39 17.79 7.33 -7.59
N ARG A 40 17.43 7.83 -8.77
CA ARG A 40 17.09 9.24 -8.97
C ARG A 40 15.74 9.47 -9.65
N LYS A 41 15.21 8.49 -10.37
CA LYS A 41 14.02 8.63 -11.22
C LYS A 41 12.92 7.63 -10.89
N ILE A 42 13.28 6.39 -10.57
CA ILE A 42 12.33 5.32 -10.34
C ILE A 42 11.48 5.60 -9.09
N ASN A 43 10.17 5.49 -9.21
CA ASN A 43 9.25 5.61 -8.08
C ASN A 43 9.39 4.40 -7.15
N LEU A 44 9.22 4.62 -5.87
CA LEU A 44 9.39 3.62 -4.83
C LEU A 44 8.07 3.43 -4.07
N ALA A 45 7.67 2.19 -3.82
CA ALA A 45 6.45 1.95 -3.05
C ALA A 45 6.53 0.69 -2.20
N THR A 46 5.82 0.67 -1.07
CA THR A 46 5.48 -0.59 -0.42
C THR A 46 4.27 -1.22 -1.15
N GLY A 47 4.33 -2.49 -1.42
CA GLY A 47 3.24 -3.19 -2.12
C GLY A 47 2.90 -4.55 -1.55
N ILE A 48 2.48 -4.59 -0.30
CA ILE A 48 2.10 -3.60 0.70
C ILE A 48 2.91 -3.75 1.99
N ALA A 49 2.90 -2.71 2.83
CA ALA A 49 3.26 -2.83 4.23
C ALA A 49 2.02 -3.20 5.05
N VAL A 50 2.15 -4.16 5.96
CA VAL A 50 1.05 -4.61 6.82
C VAL A 50 0.80 -3.58 7.93
N SER A 51 -0.37 -2.96 7.93
CA SER A 51 -0.67 -1.80 8.76
C SER A 51 -0.79 -2.13 10.25
N PHE A 52 -1.53 -3.20 10.59
CA PHE A 52 -1.94 -3.45 11.99
C PHE A 52 -0.83 -3.95 12.91
N LEU A 53 0.34 -4.21 12.37
CA LEU A 53 1.55 -4.57 13.13
C LEU A 53 2.28 -3.34 13.68
N ARG A 54 2.02 -2.17 13.07
CA ARG A 54 2.75 -0.93 13.36
C ARG A 54 1.79 0.17 13.75
N SER A 55 2.18 1.00 14.69
CA SER A 55 1.44 2.23 14.99
C SER A 55 1.44 3.17 13.76
N PRO A 56 0.34 3.91 13.50
CA PRO A 56 0.35 5.00 12.52
C PRO A 56 1.52 5.97 12.70
N MET A 57 1.93 6.28 13.94
CA MET A 57 3.09 7.14 14.23
C MET A 57 4.39 6.55 13.70
N ALA A 58 4.65 5.26 13.95
CA ALA A 58 5.85 4.59 13.45
C ALA A 58 5.90 4.55 11.92
N VAL A 59 4.74 4.35 11.28
CA VAL A 59 4.66 4.35 9.81
C VAL A 59 4.72 5.77 9.26
N ALA A 60 4.26 6.77 10.01
CA ALA A 60 4.41 8.17 9.62
C ALA A 60 5.90 8.56 9.55
N ASN A 61 6.72 8.18 10.54
CA ASN A 61 8.16 8.40 10.50
C ASN A 61 8.78 7.72 9.27
N LEU A 62 8.54 6.42 9.07
CA LEU A 62 9.08 5.67 7.93
C LEU A 62 8.68 6.29 6.58
N GLY A 63 7.41 6.71 6.46
CA GLY A 63 6.91 7.34 5.23
C GLY A 63 7.53 8.72 4.98
N TRP A 64 7.71 9.50 6.04
CA TRP A 64 8.36 10.80 5.97
C TRP A 64 9.82 10.68 5.53
N ASP A 65 10.60 9.85 6.25
CA ASP A 65 12.03 9.65 5.97
C ASP A 65 12.27 9.09 4.56
N LEU A 66 11.44 8.15 4.11
CA LEU A 66 11.53 7.61 2.74
C LEU A 66 11.14 8.63 1.68
N ASN A 67 10.17 9.49 1.96
CA ASN A 67 9.79 10.57 1.05
C ASN A 67 10.95 11.56 0.88
N GLU A 68 11.57 11.96 1.99
CA GLU A 68 12.75 12.82 1.98
C GLU A 68 13.93 12.17 1.26
N ALA A 69 14.32 10.96 1.65
CA ALA A 69 15.44 10.24 1.06
C ALA A 69 15.26 9.98 -0.44
N SER A 70 14.02 9.81 -0.90
CA SER A 70 13.69 9.61 -2.31
C SER A 70 13.38 10.89 -3.07
N GLN A 71 13.39 12.06 -2.41
CA GLN A 71 13.01 13.34 -3.01
C GLN A 71 11.60 13.31 -3.64
N GLY A 72 10.63 12.88 -2.85
CA GLY A 72 9.21 12.85 -3.24
C GLY A 72 8.77 11.69 -4.14
N ARG A 73 9.63 10.68 -4.37
CA ARG A 73 9.32 9.53 -5.22
C ARG A 73 8.68 8.35 -4.46
N PHE A 74 8.43 8.48 -3.17
CA PHE A 74 7.89 7.42 -2.33
C PHE A 74 6.36 7.45 -2.28
N THR A 75 5.74 6.28 -2.41
CA THR A 75 4.31 6.03 -2.18
C THR A 75 4.14 4.97 -1.10
N LEU A 76 3.37 5.27 -0.07
CA LEU A 76 3.07 4.35 1.02
C LEU A 76 1.90 3.43 0.63
N GLY A 77 2.19 2.20 0.25
CA GLY A 77 1.18 1.18 0.00
C GLY A 77 0.91 0.36 1.25
N LEU A 78 -0.32 0.40 1.74
CA LEU A 78 -0.78 -0.23 2.97
C LEU A 78 -1.75 -1.39 2.69
N GLY A 79 -1.82 -2.33 3.62
CA GLY A 79 -2.81 -3.41 3.59
C GLY A 79 -3.01 -4.03 4.96
N THR A 80 -4.14 -4.70 5.15
CA THR A 80 -4.52 -5.24 6.46
C THR A 80 -3.94 -6.62 6.74
N GLN A 81 -3.55 -7.36 5.72
CA GLN A 81 -3.33 -8.81 5.81
C GLN A 81 -4.62 -9.54 6.27
N ILE A 82 -4.62 -10.86 6.25
CA ILE A 82 -5.73 -11.68 6.74
C ILE A 82 -5.65 -11.88 8.26
N ARG A 83 -6.79 -12.19 8.89
CA ARG A 83 -6.91 -12.41 10.34
C ARG A 83 -5.89 -13.40 10.88
N ALA A 84 -5.76 -14.56 10.23
CA ALA A 84 -4.86 -15.62 10.69
C ALA A 84 -3.39 -15.17 10.78
N HIS A 85 -2.92 -14.35 9.84
CA HIS A 85 -1.59 -13.81 9.89
C HIS A 85 -1.43 -12.74 10.97
N ASN A 86 -2.43 -11.86 11.14
CA ASN A 86 -2.39 -10.87 12.22
C ASN A 86 -2.27 -11.56 13.59
N GLU A 87 -3.20 -12.48 13.89
CA GLU A 87 -3.26 -13.10 15.22
C GLU A 87 -2.13 -14.12 15.45
N LYS A 88 -1.88 -15.02 14.49
CA LYS A 88 -1.02 -16.19 14.72
C LYS A 88 0.43 -16.01 14.30
N ARG A 89 0.71 -15.12 13.34
CA ARG A 89 2.07 -14.85 12.86
C ARG A 89 2.66 -13.59 13.50
N PHE A 90 1.83 -12.56 13.70
CA PHE A 90 2.29 -11.27 14.16
C PHE A 90 1.85 -10.92 15.58
N SER A 91 1.03 -11.79 16.21
CA SER A 91 0.49 -11.54 17.56
C SER A 91 -0.21 -10.20 17.71
N ALA A 92 -0.83 -9.72 16.63
CA ALA A 92 -1.56 -8.46 16.59
C ALA A 92 -3.07 -8.73 16.75
N PRO A 93 -3.80 -7.98 17.60
CA PRO A 93 -5.22 -8.18 17.79
C PRO A 93 -5.99 -7.85 16.51
N TRP A 94 -6.99 -8.68 16.22
CA TRP A 94 -7.88 -8.47 15.08
C TRP A 94 -9.13 -7.68 15.48
N SER A 95 -9.54 -6.80 14.61
CA SER A 95 -10.82 -6.09 14.65
C SER A 95 -11.35 -5.90 13.23
N PRO A 96 -12.60 -5.48 13.03
CA PRO A 96 -13.13 -5.20 11.69
C PRO A 96 -12.18 -4.32 10.88
N PRO A 97 -11.64 -4.82 9.73
CA PRO A 97 -10.47 -4.20 9.11
C PRO A 97 -10.78 -2.85 8.44
N ALA A 98 -11.95 -2.69 7.81
CA ALA A 98 -12.26 -1.48 7.07
C ALA A 98 -12.42 -0.23 7.98
N PRO A 99 -13.18 -0.25 9.08
CA PRO A 99 -13.21 0.86 10.02
C PRO A 99 -11.85 1.19 10.63
N ARG A 100 -11.11 0.18 11.06
CA ARG A 100 -9.77 0.37 11.64
C ARG A 100 -8.79 0.95 10.61
N MET A 101 -8.86 0.52 9.37
CA MET A 101 -8.00 1.02 8.30
C MET A 101 -8.34 2.47 7.94
N ARG A 102 -9.62 2.83 7.95
CA ARG A 102 -10.08 4.22 7.78
C ARG A 102 -9.47 5.13 8.85
N GLU A 103 -9.51 4.72 10.11
CA GLU A 103 -8.90 5.48 11.21
C GLU A 103 -7.37 5.52 11.07
N TYR A 104 -6.74 4.41 10.73
CA TYR A 104 -5.29 4.31 10.52
C TYR A 104 -4.78 5.35 9.53
N ILE A 105 -5.39 5.42 8.34
CA ILE A 105 -4.97 6.36 7.29
C ILE A 105 -5.29 7.81 7.69
N LYS A 106 -6.43 8.06 8.33
CA LYS A 106 -6.77 9.41 8.83
C LYS A 106 -5.79 9.86 9.91
N ALA A 107 -5.43 9.00 10.86
CA ALA A 107 -4.45 9.28 11.89
C ALA A 107 -3.07 9.57 11.29
N LEU A 108 -2.62 8.74 10.35
CA LEU A 108 -1.37 8.94 9.62
C LEU A 108 -1.32 10.31 8.93
N LYS A 109 -2.37 10.65 8.18
CA LYS A 109 -2.47 11.95 7.50
C LYS A 109 -2.53 13.12 8.50
N ALA A 110 -3.19 12.95 9.65
CA ALA A 110 -3.21 13.97 10.69
C ALA A 110 -1.83 14.22 11.31
N ILE A 111 -1.04 13.16 11.53
CA ILE A 111 0.35 13.25 11.98
C ILE A 111 1.19 14.03 10.97
N TRP A 112 1.15 13.67 9.69
CA TRP A 112 1.88 14.37 8.64
C TRP A 112 1.46 15.84 8.46
N ARG A 113 0.17 16.14 8.60
CA ARG A 113 -0.33 17.53 8.56
C ARG A 113 0.19 18.34 9.75
N CYS A 114 0.26 17.73 10.94
CA CYS A 114 0.88 18.35 12.11
C CYS A 114 2.35 18.71 11.81
N TRP A 115 3.11 17.79 11.25
CA TRP A 115 4.52 18.04 10.92
C TRP A 115 4.70 19.06 9.79
N LYS A 116 3.92 18.93 8.72
CA LYS A 116 4.07 19.76 7.51
C LYS A 116 3.54 21.17 7.66
N TYR A 117 2.39 21.32 8.31
CA TYR A 117 1.65 22.58 8.35
C TYR A 117 1.53 23.17 9.76
N GLY A 118 2.10 22.56 10.78
CA GLY A 118 1.97 23.01 12.17
C GLY A 118 0.56 22.84 12.75
N GLU A 119 -0.28 22.02 12.14
CA GLU A 119 -1.63 21.76 12.67
C GLU A 119 -1.55 21.04 14.02
N LYS A 120 -2.45 21.40 14.95
CA LYS A 120 -2.51 20.71 16.23
C LYS A 120 -2.86 19.25 16.04
N LEU A 121 -2.04 18.34 16.58
CA LEU A 121 -2.36 16.92 16.59
C LEU A 121 -3.42 16.64 17.67
N ASP A 122 -4.66 16.42 17.23
CA ASP A 122 -5.81 16.06 18.10
C ASP A 122 -6.69 15.02 17.39
N PHE A 123 -6.12 13.87 17.11
CA PHE A 123 -6.83 12.75 16.50
C PHE A 123 -7.36 11.82 17.59
N LYS A 124 -8.69 11.65 17.64
CA LYS A 124 -9.39 10.78 18.59
C LYS A 124 -10.32 9.85 17.80
N GLY A 125 -10.02 8.56 17.82
CA GLY A 125 -10.80 7.51 17.18
C GLY A 125 -11.10 6.37 18.13
N SER A 126 -11.77 5.35 17.62
CA SER A 126 -12.08 4.13 18.39
C SER A 126 -10.87 3.20 18.50
N HIS A 127 -9.95 3.25 17.54
CA HIS A 127 -8.76 2.39 17.47
C HIS A 127 -7.47 3.15 17.78
N TYR A 128 -7.42 4.44 17.46
CA TYR A 128 -6.19 5.23 17.55
C TYR A 128 -6.46 6.61 18.15
N ASN A 129 -5.57 7.03 19.08
CA ASN A 129 -5.61 8.34 19.69
C ASN A 129 -4.20 8.95 19.65
N PHE A 130 -4.07 10.11 19.01
CA PHE A 130 -2.85 10.88 18.91
C PHE A 130 -3.13 12.33 19.29
N THR A 131 -2.72 12.75 20.47
CA THR A 131 -3.02 14.07 21.02
C THR A 131 -1.80 14.77 21.61
N LEU A 132 -0.62 14.17 21.44
CA LEU A 132 0.64 14.72 21.93
C LEU A 132 1.63 14.83 20.75
N MET A 133 2.15 16.04 20.55
CA MET A 133 3.28 16.33 19.68
C MET A 133 4.05 17.50 20.28
N THR A 134 5.31 17.28 20.62
CA THR A 134 6.19 18.35 21.09
C THR A 134 7.22 18.69 20.00
N PRO A 135 7.81 19.88 19.98
CA PRO A 135 8.70 20.32 18.91
C PRO A 135 9.86 19.37 18.63
N GLU A 136 10.38 18.69 19.65
CA GLU A 136 11.50 17.75 19.53
C GLU A 136 11.18 16.50 18.70
N PHE A 137 9.90 16.19 18.50
CA PHE A 137 9.44 15.04 17.73
C PHE A 137 8.84 15.42 16.36
N VAL A 138 8.93 16.69 15.99
CA VAL A 138 8.54 17.16 14.67
C VAL A 138 9.77 17.10 13.76
N PRO A 139 9.76 16.30 12.68
CA PRO A 139 10.88 16.26 11.76
C PRO A 139 11.06 17.61 11.05
N GLU A 140 12.25 17.83 10.53
CA GLU A 140 12.50 19.01 9.69
C GLU A 140 11.53 19.02 8.50
N ASN A 141 11.02 20.22 8.20
CA ASN A 141 10.09 20.40 7.08
C ASN A 141 10.89 20.58 5.77
N SER A 142 10.41 19.97 4.72
CA SER A 142 10.90 20.12 3.37
C SER A 142 9.84 20.71 2.44
N ASP A 143 10.26 21.13 1.25
CA ASP A 143 9.33 21.62 0.21
C ASP A 143 8.57 20.50 -0.49
N LEU A 144 8.85 19.22 -0.16
CA LEU A 144 8.17 18.07 -0.75
C LEU A 144 6.70 17.99 -0.31
N GLY A 145 5.84 17.48 -1.17
CA GLY A 145 4.48 17.11 -0.82
C GLY A 145 4.43 15.94 0.19
N LEU A 146 3.28 15.75 0.84
CA LEU A 146 3.06 14.56 1.67
C LEU A 146 3.11 13.29 0.81
N PRO A 147 3.68 12.18 1.32
CA PRO A 147 3.73 10.94 0.55
C PRO A 147 2.31 10.45 0.25
N PRO A 148 2.01 10.07 -1.00
CA PRO A 148 0.74 9.45 -1.34
C PRO A 148 0.54 8.13 -0.60
N VAL A 149 -0.71 7.84 -0.22
CA VAL A 149 -1.09 6.59 0.43
C VAL A 149 -1.97 5.78 -0.51
N THR A 150 -1.55 4.56 -0.86
CA THR A 150 -2.40 3.60 -1.56
C THR A 150 -2.84 2.49 -0.62
N LEU A 151 -4.07 2.00 -0.78
CA LEU A 151 -4.62 0.92 0.05
C LEU A 151 -4.91 -0.32 -0.79
N ALA A 152 -4.36 -1.46 -0.41
CA ALA A 152 -4.72 -2.73 -1.03
C ALA A 152 -6.15 -3.12 -0.62
N ALA A 153 -6.98 -3.38 -1.61
CA ALA A 153 -8.37 -3.74 -1.40
C ALA A 153 -8.84 -4.82 -2.38
N VAL A 154 -9.62 -5.76 -1.87
CA VAL A 154 -10.32 -6.79 -2.66
C VAL A 154 -11.82 -6.67 -2.42
N GLY A 155 -12.28 -6.77 -1.18
CA GLY A 155 -13.71 -6.74 -0.84
C GLY A 155 -14.33 -5.34 -0.86
N PRO A 156 -15.66 -5.24 -1.03
CA PRO A 156 -16.38 -3.99 -1.27
C PRO A 156 -16.21 -2.94 -0.17
N PHE A 157 -16.18 -3.34 1.10
CA PHE A 157 -15.99 -2.41 2.22
C PHE A 157 -14.59 -1.77 2.21
N MET A 158 -13.56 -2.54 1.86
CA MET A 158 -12.20 -2.01 1.80
C MET A 158 -11.98 -1.14 0.57
N LEU A 159 -12.60 -1.47 -0.58
CA LEU A 159 -12.62 -0.64 -1.78
C LEU A 159 -13.24 0.73 -1.50
N LYS A 160 -14.40 0.76 -0.86
CA LYS A 160 -15.04 2.00 -0.43
C LYS A 160 -14.14 2.80 0.53
N THR A 161 -13.54 2.13 1.52
CA THR A 161 -12.60 2.77 2.46
C THR A 161 -11.38 3.36 1.74
N ALA A 162 -10.80 2.65 0.76
CA ALA A 162 -9.70 3.18 -0.05
C ALA A 162 -10.10 4.49 -0.74
N ALA A 163 -11.24 4.50 -1.39
CA ALA A 163 -11.77 5.67 -2.09
C ALA A 163 -12.07 6.84 -1.15
N GLU A 164 -12.51 6.58 0.09
CA GLU A 164 -12.82 7.61 1.08
C GLU A 164 -11.59 8.30 1.65
N VAL A 165 -10.49 7.58 1.91
CA VAL A 165 -9.38 8.13 2.74
C VAL A 165 -7.98 7.98 2.14
N ALA A 166 -7.75 7.06 1.20
CA ALA A 166 -6.45 6.87 0.55
C ALA A 166 -6.33 7.71 -0.73
N ASP A 167 -5.13 7.85 -1.27
CA ASP A 167 -4.87 8.59 -2.52
C ASP A 167 -4.94 7.66 -3.75
N GLY A 168 -5.08 6.36 -3.49
CA GLY A 168 -5.29 5.36 -4.51
C GLY A 168 -5.63 3.98 -3.94
N VAL A 169 -5.98 3.07 -4.82
CA VAL A 169 -6.20 1.66 -4.53
C VAL A 169 -5.19 0.79 -5.29
N ARG A 170 -4.68 -0.21 -4.59
CA ARG A 170 -3.88 -1.27 -5.21
C ARG A 170 -4.69 -2.54 -5.27
N LEU A 171 -5.06 -2.92 -6.49
CA LEU A 171 -5.84 -4.12 -6.76
C LEU A 171 -4.93 -5.36 -6.70
N HIS A 172 -5.51 -6.47 -6.25
CA HIS A 172 -4.82 -7.75 -6.25
C HIS A 172 -4.79 -8.37 -7.66
N GLY A 173 -3.72 -9.10 -7.98
CA GLY A 173 -3.61 -9.79 -9.27
C GLY A 173 -4.64 -10.91 -9.49
N PHE A 174 -5.25 -11.43 -8.43
CA PHE A 174 -6.40 -12.32 -8.50
C PHE A 174 -7.67 -11.47 -8.65
N CYS A 175 -7.97 -11.12 -9.88
CA CYS A 175 -9.08 -10.25 -10.26
C CYS A 175 -9.54 -10.60 -11.66
N THR A 176 -10.86 -10.62 -11.89
CA THR A 176 -11.47 -10.78 -13.21
C THR A 176 -11.96 -9.43 -13.73
N GLN A 177 -12.11 -9.31 -15.05
CA GLN A 177 -12.73 -8.13 -15.67
C GLN A 177 -14.15 -7.93 -15.13
N LYS A 178 -14.95 -8.99 -15.06
CA LYS A 178 -16.30 -8.96 -14.49
C LYS A 178 -16.30 -8.36 -13.08
N TYR A 179 -15.44 -8.86 -12.20
CA TYR A 179 -15.36 -8.35 -10.82
C TYR A 179 -14.94 -6.88 -10.76
N TYR A 180 -14.04 -6.47 -11.65
CA TYR A 180 -13.65 -5.05 -11.77
C TYR A 180 -14.84 -4.17 -12.17
N GLU A 181 -15.60 -4.56 -13.18
CA GLU A 181 -16.71 -3.77 -13.71
C GLU A 181 -17.91 -3.76 -12.78
N GLU A 182 -18.30 -4.91 -12.21
CA GLU A 182 -19.51 -5.06 -11.42
C GLU A 182 -19.33 -4.72 -9.93
N THR A 183 -18.10 -4.81 -9.40
CA THR A 183 -17.84 -4.60 -7.96
C THR A 183 -16.81 -3.51 -7.70
N ILE A 184 -15.60 -3.61 -8.27
CA ILE A 184 -14.51 -2.71 -7.90
C ILE A 184 -14.83 -1.28 -8.30
N SER A 185 -15.09 -1.05 -9.58
CA SER A 185 -15.35 0.29 -10.13
C SER A 185 -16.55 0.97 -9.46
N PRO A 186 -17.72 0.32 -9.29
CA PRO A 186 -18.85 0.92 -8.57
C PRO A 186 -18.54 1.25 -7.11
N LYS A 187 -17.83 0.37 -6.38
CA LYS A 187 -17.50 0.62 -4.97
C LYS A 187 -16.47 1.74 -4.77
N LEU A 188 -15.53 1.87 -5.67
CA LEU A 188 -14.63 3.02 -5.68
C LEU A 188 -15.39 4.31 -5.94
N GLN A 189 -16.27 4.32 -6.94
CA GLN A 189 -17.10 5.49 -7.24
C GLN A 189 -18.00 5.88 -6.08
N GLU A 190 -18.63 4.91 -5.42
CA GLU A 190 -19.46 5.14 -4.22
C GLU A 190 -18.64 5.83 -3.10
N GLY A 191 -17.43 5.35 -2.83
CA GLY A 191 -16.55 5.94 -1.81
C GLY A 191 -16.05 7.35 -2.16
N LEU A 192 -15.71 7.59 -3.43
CA LEU A 192 -15.29 8.91 -3.91
C LEU A 192 -16.42 9.92 -3.79
N VAL A 193 -17.63 9.58 -4.23
CA VAL A 193 -18.81 10.45 -4.13
C VAL A 193 -19.12 10.74 -2.66
N ALA A 194 -19.15 9.73 -1.80
CA ALA A 194 -19.45 9.89 -0.38
C ALA A 194 -18.45 10.80 0.37
N SER A 195 -17.23 10.92 -0.15
CA SER A 195 -16.17 11.76 0.41
C SER A 195 -15.90 13.06 -0.38
N ASN A 196 -16.74 13.37 -1.37
CA ASN A 196 -16.61 14.54 -2.25
C ASN A 196 -15.25 14.63 -2.93
N ARG A 197 -14.75 13.49 -3.45
CA ARG A 197 -13.43 13.37 -4.10
C ARG A 197 -13.57 13.12 -5.60
N ASN A 198 -12.64 13.68 -6.38
CA ASN A 198 -12.61 13.52 -7.82
C ASN A 198 -11.88 12.23 -8.22
N ARG A 199 -12.45 11.47 -9.17
CA ARG A 199 -11.83 10.26 -9.74
C ARG A 199 -10.48 10.56 -10.42
N GLY A 200 -10.30 11.72 -11.01
CA GLY A 200 -9.05 12.13 -11.67
C GLY A 200 -7.84 12.23 -10.74
N ASN A 201 -8.08 12.43 -9.45
CA ASN A 201 -7.03 12.54 -8.41
C ASN A 201 -6.90 11.27 -7.57
N PHE A 202 -7.38 10.13 -8.07
CA PHE A 202 -7.34 8.86 -7.36
C PHE A 202 -6.69 7.78 -8.22
N GLU A 203 -5.54 7.26 -7.75
CA GLU A 203 -4.82 6.19 -8.44
C GLU A 203 -5.58 4.87 -8.35
N VAL A 204 -5.69 4.17 -9.46
CA VAL A 204 -6.10 2.76 -9.50
C VAL A 204 -4.96 1.99 -10.15
N SER A 205 -4.27 1.20 -9.36
CA SER A 205 -3.15 0.39 -9.81
C SER A 205 -3.35 -1.08 -9.47
N GLY A 206 -2.75 -1.94 -10.27
CA GLY A 206 -2.82 -3.38 -10.12
C GLY A 206 -2.56 -4.05 -11.45
N GLY A 207 -2.54 -5.37 -11.44
CA GLY A 207 -2.35 -6.17 -12.65
C GLY A 207 -2.74 -7.62 -12.39
N GLY A 208 -3.00 -8.37 -13.44
CA GLY A 208 -3.23 -9.81 -13.37
C GLY A 208 -1.95 -10.59 -13.15
N PHE A 209 -2.10 -11.89 -12.98
CA PHE A 209 -0.97 -12.80 -13.10
C PHE A 209 -0.58 -12.93 -14.57
N LEU A 210 0.72 -12.88 -14.83
CA LEU A 210 1.26 -12.95 -16.18
C LEU A 210 2.15 -14.17 -16.33
N ALA A 211 1.91 -14.98 -17.37
CA ALA A 211 2.80 -16.03 -17.81
C ALA A 211 3.49 -15.55 -19.09
N THR A 212 4.80 -15.37 -19.04
CA THR A 212 5.59 -14.90 -20.17
C THR A 212 6.97 -15.54 -20.17
N GLY A 213 7.64 -15.56 -21.31
CA GLY A 213 8.97 -16.09 -21.49
C GLY A 213 9.47 -15.87 -22.92
N PRO A 214 10.75 -16.12 -23.19
CA PRO A 214 11.34 -15.97 -24.52
C PRO A 214 10.90 -17.06 -25.51
N ASP A 215 10.35 -18.19 -25.01
CA ASP A 215 9.93 -19.35 -25.80
C ASP A 215 8.72 -20.05 -25.13
N ASP A 216 8.10 -20.97 -25.88
CA ASP A 216 6.90 -21.71 -25.43
C ASP A 216 7.15 -22.56 -24.17
N GLU A 217 8.33 -23.12 -24.01
CA GLU A 217 8.69 -23.92 -22.82
C GLU A 217 8.74 -23.01 -21.57
N SER A 218 9.32 -21.84 -21.67
CA SER A 218 9.36 -20.85 -20.60
C SER A 218 7.98 -20.32 -20.26
N VAL A 219 7.15 -20.08 -21.27
CA VAL A 219 5.73 -19.67 -21.06
C VAL A 219 4.95 -20.79 -20.38
N ALA A 220 5.11 -22.04 -20.77
CA ALA A 220 4.45 -23.17 -20.11
C ALA A 220 4.86 -23.30 -18.63
N LYS A 221 6.16 -23.17 -18.32
CA LYS A 221 6.65 -23.18 -16.93
C LYS A 221 6.07 -21.99 -16.12
N ALA A 222 6.03 -20.80 -16.70
CA ALA A 222 5.42 -19.64 -16.05
C ALA A 222 3.92 -19.83 -15.82
N ALA A 223 3.21 -20.45 -16.75
CA ALA A 223 1.78 -20.77 -16.62
C ALA A 223 1.50 -21.73 -15.46
N GLU A 224 2.36 -22.73 -15.20
CA GLU A 224 2.22 -23.60 -14.02
C GLU A 224 2.33 -22.81 -12.71
N ILE A 225 3.25 -21.86 -12.63
CA ILE A 225 3.40 -20.97 -11.46
C ILE A 225 2.13 -20.13 -11.29
N VAL A 226 1.58 -19.62 -12.37
CA VAL A 226 0.32 -18.84 -12.35
C VAL A 226 -0.84 -19.74 -11.90
N ARG A 227 -0.99 -20.97 -12.42
CA ARG A 227 -2.03 -21.92 -11.98
C ARG A 227 -1.95 -22.20 -10.48
N TYR A 228 -0.74 -22.44 -9.95
CA TYR A 228 -0.53 -22.62 -8.52
C TYR A 228 -1.03 -21.39 -7.71
N ARG A 229 -0.68 -20.18 -8.15
CA ARG A 229 -1.11 -18.93 -7.49
C ARG A 229 -2.63 -18.76 -7.56
N VAL A 230 -3.24 -19.02 -8.70
CA VAL A 230 -4.70 -18.96 -8.87
C VAL A 230 -5.38 -19.95 -7.92
N GLY A 231 -4.92 -21.20 -7.84
CA GLY A 231 -5.41 -22.20 -6.90
C GLY A 231 -5.26 -21.76 -5.43
N PHE A 232 -4.10 -21.21 -5.08
CA PHE A 232 -3.84 -20.69 -3.73
C PHE A 232 -4.80 -19.56 -3.32
N TYR A 233 -5.01 -18.56 -4.17
CA TYR A 233 -5.94 -17.47 -3.86
C TYR A 233 -7.40 -17.91 -3.95
N GLY A 234 -7.75 -18.75 -4.91
CA GLY A 234 -9.09 -19.33 -5.02
C GLY A 234 -9.51 -20.21 -3.82
N SER A 235 -8.53 -20.77 -3.09
CA SER A 235 -8.80 -21.49 -1.83
C SER A 235 -8.95 -20.59 -0.60
N THR A 236 -8.71 -19.30 -0.74
CA THR A 236 -8.76 -18.34 0.37
C THR A 236 -10.11 -17.61 0.40
N PRO A 237 -10.95 -17.76 1.44
CA PRO A 237 -12.31 -17.19 1.47
C PRO A 237 -12.40 -15.68 1.18
N ALA A 238 -11.39 -14.91 1.58
CA ALA A 238 -11.35 -13.46 1.33
C ALA A 238 -11.35 -13.09 -0.16
N TYR A 239 -11.02 -14.02 -1.07
CA TYR A 239 -11.00 -13.80 -2.52
C TYR A 239 -12.16 -14.48 -3.27
N TRP A 240 -13.03 -15.23 -2.60
CA TRP A 240 -14.16 -15.91 -3.26
C TRP A 240 -15.09 -14.97 -4.03
N PRO A 241 -15.37 -13.74 -3.56
CA PRO A 241 -16.21 -12.81 -4.34
C PRO A 241 -15.67 -12.50 -5.73
N VAL A 242 -14.38 -12.76 -6.00
CA VAL A 242 -13.78 -12.58 -7.34
C VAL A 242 -14.22 -13.71 -8.31
N LEU A 243 -14.67 -14.85 -7.78
CA LEU A 243 -15.06 -16.03 -8.55
C LEU A 243 -16.55 -16.06 -8.89
N GLU A 244 -17.37 -15.23 -8.24
CA GLU A 244 -18.81 -15.08 -8.44
C GLU A 244 -19.12 -14.11 -9.58
#